data_1ed871211a480c0821f88eac93a36659
#
_entry.id   1ed871211a480c0821f88eac93a36659
#
_cell.length_a   1.000
_cell.length_b   1.000
_cell.length_c   1.000
_cell.angle_alpha   90.00
_cell.angle_beta   90.00
_cell.angle_gamma   90.00
#
_symmetry.space_group_name_H-M   'P 1'
#
loop_
_entity.id
_entity.type
_entity.pdbx_description
1 polymer ?
#
loop_
_entity_poly.entity_id
_entity_poly.type
_entity_poly.pdbx_seq_one_letter_code
_entity_poly.pdbx_strand_id
1 'polypeptide(L)'
;MDSITWVLSGDEHVAEYQTPAGVISSEKDDLVEMLLSGEVDAVIGAGAIDSPDAVPLFERPDKLDSNWYNKTKIYPISHLLVVRDDLLLNEPWLQNEIYDLFKTAKDSYVESLPSLSHP
;
A
#
# COMPACT_ATOMS: atom_id res chain seq x y z
N MET A 1 19.01 -4.07 -12.68
CA MET A 1 17.81 -3.20 -12.68
C MET A 1 17.81 -2.21 -13.86
N ASP A 2 18.82 -2.24 -14.70
CA ASP A 2 19.02 -1.27 -15.81
C ASP A 2 18.10 -1.49 -17.03
N SER A 3 17.19 -2.48 -16.96
CA SER A 3 16.27 -2.84 -18.03
C SER A 3 14.81 -2.41 -17.80
N ILE A 4 14.52 -1.74 -16.66
CA ILE A 4 13.18 -1.27 -16.33
C ILE A 4 13.19 0.26 -16.34
N THR A 5 12.27 0.84 -17.09
CA THR A 5 11.96 2.27 -17.00
C THR A 5 10.83 2.44 -15.99
N TRP A 6 11.07 3.21 -14.93
CA TRP A 6 10.07 3.51 -13.93
C TRP A 6 9.36 4.81 -14.28
N VAL A 7 8.05 4.78 -14.23
CA VAL A 7 7.20 5.97 -14.44
C VAL A 7 6.43 6.26 -13.17
N LEU A 8 6.64 7.44 -12.61
CA LEU A 8 5.89 7.96 -11.48
C LEU A 8 4.65 8.69 -12.01
N SER A 9 3.49 8.28 -11.54
CA SER A 9 2.21 8.91 -11.84
C SER A 9 1.65 9.55 -10.56
N GLY A 10 1.09 10.75 -10.69
CA GLY A 10 0.55 11.52 -9.57
C GLY A 10 1.60 12.36 -8.83
N ASP A 11 1.12 13.10 -7.84
CA ASP A 11 1.94 14.00 -7.04
C ASP A 11 2.63 13.29 -5.88
N GLU A 12 3.88 13.66 -5.64
CA GLU A 12 4.59 13.23 -4.44
C GLU A 12 4.07 13.98 -3.21
N HIS A 13 3.78 13.25 -2.14
CA HIS A 13 3.23 13.82 -0.91
C HIS A 13 4.28 14.50 0.00
N VAL A 14 5.56 14.33 -0.31
CA VAL A 14 6.68 14.91 0.43
C VAL A 14 7.38 15.92 -0.45
N ALA A 15 7.25 17.20 -0.15
CA ALA A 15 7.75 18.30 -0.99
C ALA A 15 9.27 18.26 -1.21
N GLU A 16 10.03 17.72 -0.25
CA GLU A 16 11.49 17.61 -0.31
C GLU A 16 11.97 16.34 -1.00
N TYR A 17 11.05 15.43 -1.37
CA TYR A 17 11.41 14.19 -2.06
C TYR A 17 11.99 14.50 -3.44
N GLN A 18 13.14 13.90 -3.70
CA GLN A 18 13.77 13.98 -5.02
C GLN A 18 13.59 12.65 -5.74
N THR A 19 12.97 12.70 -6.89
CA THR A 19 12.78 11.52 -7.75
C THR A 19 14.15 10.91 -8.09
N PRO A 20 14.35 9.61 -7.84
CA PRO A 20 15.60 8.94 -8.17
C PRO A 20 15.95 9.01 -9.64
N ALA A 21 17.26 8.97 -9.95
CA ALA A 21 17.72 8.88 -11.31
C ALA A 21 17.17 7.62 -12.00
N GLY A 22 16.61 7.78 -13.21
CA GLY A 22 15.97 6.69 -13.96
C GLY A 22 14.48 6.52 -13.73
N VAL A 23 13.87 7.38 -12.92
CA VAL A 23 12.42 7.49 -12.79
C VAL A 23 11.94 8.70 -13.60
N ILE A 24 10.93 8.51 -14.42
CA ILE A 24 10.32 9.54 -15.26
C ILE A 24 8.99 9.93 -14.63
N SER A 25 8.75 11.22 -14.42
CA SER A 25 7.43 11.70 -13.98
C SER A 25 6.49 11.83 -15.17
N SER A 26 5.27 11.32 -15.03
CA SER A 26 4.19 11.49 -15.98
C SER A 26 3.27 12.64 -15.55
N GLU A 27 2.73 13.37 -16.51
CA GLU A 27 1.64 14.33 -16.26
C GLU A 27 0.28 13.65 -16.11
N LYS A 28 0.19 12.37 -16.47
CA LYS A 28 -1.02 11.55 -16.31
C LYS A 28 -1.05 10.95 -14.92
N ASP A 29 -2.24 10.89 -14.35
CA ASP A 29 -2.51 10.34 -13.02
C ASP A 29 -3.37 9.06 -13.04
N ASP A 30 -3.90 8.67 -14.21
CA ASP A 30 -4.68 7.45 -14.37
C ASP A 30 -3.79 6.27 -14.80
N LEU A 31 -3.35 5.49 -13.81
CA LEU A 31 -2.54 4.28 -14.03
C LEU A 31 -3.28 3.21 -14.84
N VAL A 32 -4.61 3.12 -14.74
CA VAL A 32 -5.40 2.13 -15.47
C VAL A 32 -5.45 2.50 -16.95
N GLU A 33 -5.67 3.78 -17.27
CA GLU A 33 -5.63 4.27 -18.65
C GLU A 33 -4.25 4.05 -19.27
N MET A 34 -3.17 4.36 -18.54
CA MET A 34 -1.79 4.17 -19.01
C MET A 34 -1.47 2.70 -19.31
N LEU A 35 -1.95 1.77 -18.49
CA LEU A 35 -1.79 0.34 -18.72
C LEU A 35 -2.61 -0.12 -19.94
N LEU A 36 -3.89 0.20 -19.99
CA LEU A 36 -4.78 -0.28 -21.05
C LEU A 36 -4.48 0.35 -22.41
N SER A 37 -3.90 1.54 -22.45
CA SER A 37 -3.39 2.16 -23.68
C SER A 37 -2.03 1.62 -24.14
N GLY A 38 -1.35 0.83 -23.30
CA GLY A 38 -0.01 0.33 -23.58
C GLY A 38 1.10 1.36 -23.42
N GLU A 39 0.85 2.45 -22.72
CA GLU A 39 1.87 3.46 -22.38
C GLU A 39 2.86 2.90 -21.34
N VAL A 40 2.37 2.04 -20.44
CA VAL A 40 3.19 1.27 -19.51
C VAL A 40 2.84 -0.22 -19.60
N ASP A 41 3.82 -1.08 -19.38
CA ASP A 41 3.65 -2.53 -19.47
C ASP A 41 3.08 -3.13 -18.17
N ALA A 42 3.23 -2.44 -17.04
CA ALA A 42 2.76 -2.88 -15.73
C ALA A 42 2.52 -1.69 -14.80
N VAL A 43 1.63 -1.86 -13.83
CA VAL A 43 1.34 -0.83 -12.82
C VAL A 43 1.37 -1.43 -11.41
N ILE A 44 1.72 -0.57 -10.44
CA ILE A 44 1.68 -0.89 -9.02
C ILE A 44 0.79 0.16 -8.34
N GLY A 45 -0.15 -0.28 -7.50
CA GLY A 45 -0.99 0.61 -6.72
C GLY A 45 -2.29 1.05 -7.40
N ALA A 46 -2.60 0.56 -8.61
CA ALA A 46 -3.85 0.90 -9.31
C ALA A 46 -5.11 0.26 -8.71
N GLY A 47 -4.98 -0.58 -7.68
CA GLY A 47 -6.11 -1.33 -7.13
C GLY A 47 -6.58 -2.47 -8.05
N ALA A 48 -7.85 -2.86 -7.94
CA ALA A 48 -8.44 -3.86 -8.82
C ALA A 48 -8.79 -3.22 -10.18
N ILE A 49 -8.34 -3.85 -11.26
CA ILE A 49 -8.61 -3.42 -12.64
C ILE A 49 -9.64 -4.38 -13.25
N ASP A 50 -10.81 -3.85 -13.60
CA ASP A 50 -11.88 -4.63 -14.25
C ASP A 50 -11.72 -4.57 -15.77
N SER A 51 -10.76 -5.32 -16.26
CA SER A 51 -10.50 -5.46 -17.71
C SER A 51 -9.92 -6.84 -18.01
N PRO A 52 -10.37 -7.51 -19.08
CA PRO A 52 -9.77 -8.78 -19.52
C PRO A 52 -8.33 -8.63 -20.04
N ASP A 53 -7.92 -7.41 -20.40
CA ASP A 53 -6.61 -7.11 -20.95
C ASP A 53 -5.56 -6.86 -19.85
N ALA A 54 -5.99 -6.79 -18.59
CA ALA A 54 -5.10 -6.63 -17.43
C ALA A 54 -5.20 -7.84 -16.51
N VAL A 55 -4.07 -8.45 -16.23
CA VAL A 55 -3.98 -9.62 -15.34
C VAL A 55 -2.97 -9.38 -14.22
N PRO A 56 -3.18 -9.97 -13.04
CA PRO A 56 -2.17 -9.94 -11.99
C PRO A 56 -0.83 -10.52 -12.48
N LEU A 57 0.27 -9.88 -12.13
CA LEU A 57 1.61 -10.35 -12.48
C LEU A 57 1.88 -11.78 -11.95
N PHE A 58 1.28 -12.13 -10.82
CA PHE A 58 1.37 -13.45 -10.23
C PHE A 58 0.01 -14.16 -10.28
N GLU A 59 0.01 -15.39 -10.74
CA GLU A 59 -1.20 -16.22 -10.90
C GLU A 59 -1.95 -16.44 -9.56
N ARG A 60 -1.21 -16.55 -8.46
CA ARG A 60 -1.75 -16.79 -7.12
C ARG A 60 -1.08 -15.87 -6.08
N PRO A 61 -1.40 -14.57 -6.07
CA PRO A 61 -0.79 -13.62 -5.13
C PRO A 61 -1.09 -13.98 -3.66
N ASP A 62 -2.29 -14.45 -3.35
CA ASP A 62 -2.70 -14.93 -2.03
C ASP A 62 -1.76 -16.01 -1.45
N LYS A 63 -1.35 -16.97 -2.29
CA LYS A 63 -0.41 -18.02 -1.88
C LYS A 63 1.00 -17.49 -1.71
N LEU A 64 1.42 -16.55 -2.55
CA LEU A 64 2.75 -15.95 -2.45
C LEU A 64 2.88 -15.17 -1.15
N ASP A 65 1.88 -14.36 -0.80
CA ASP A 65 1.84 -13.60 0.44
C ASP A 65 1.86 -14.52 1.66
N SER A 66 1.04 -15.57 1.66
CA SER A 66 1.01 -16.57 2.73
C SER A 66 2.34 -17.28 2.89
N ASN A 67 2.96 -17.68 1.79
CA ASN A 67 4.26 -18.36 1.78
C ASN A 67 5.37 -17.41 2.29
N TRP A 68 5.34 -16.16 1.86
CA TRP A 68 6.30 -15.15 2.30
C TRP A 68 6.16 -14.90 3.80
N TYR A 69 4.93 -14.69 4.30
CA TYR A 69 4.66 -14.55 5.73
C TYR A 69 5.11 -15.78 6.53
N ASN A 70 4.78 -17.00 6.06
CA ASN A 70 5.17 -18.22 6.74
C ASN A 70 6.69 -18.39 6.85
N LYS A 71 7.43 -17.94 5.83
CA LYS A 71 8.88 -17.99 5.78
C LYS A 71 9.53 -16.93 6.66
N THR A 72 9.02 -15.71 6.63
CA THR A 72 9.69 -14.53 7.23
C THR A 72 9.10 -14.12 8.58
N LYS A 73 7.83 -14.45 8.81
CA LYS A 73 7.00 -13.95 9.93
C LYS A 73 6.88 -12.43 9.98
N ILE A 74 7.14 -11.77 8.86
CA ILE A 74 7.01 -10.31 8.72
C ILE A 74 5.68 -10.01 8.04
N TYR A 75 4.83 -9.19 8.67
CA TYR A 75 3.67 -8.59 8.03
C TYR A 75 4.07 -7.17 7.58
N PRO A 76 4.01 -6.85 6.29
CA PRO A 76 4.41 -5.54 5.80
C PRO A 76 3.56 -4.43 6.41
N ILE A 77 4.21 -3.42 6.98
CA ILE A 77 3.54 -2.22 7.46
C ILE A 77 3.33 -1.30 6.27
N SER A 78 2.07 -0.98 5.96
CA SER A 78 1.71 -0.10 4.85
C SER A 78 1.49 1.33 5.33
N HIS A 79 0.79 1.51 6.44
CA HIS A 79 0.42 2.82 6.96
C HIS A 79 0.69 2.89 8.46
N LEU A 80 1.09 4.09 8.90
CA LEU A 80 1.27 4.42 10.30
C LEU A 80 0.42 5.63 10.65
N LEU A 81 -0.16 5.61 11.85
CA LEU A 81 -0.75 6.80 12.44
C LEU A 81 0.37 7.66 13.00
N VAL A 82 0.38 8.92 12.65
CA VAL A 82 1.32 9.92 13.18
C VAL A 82 0.58 11.04 13.88
N VAL A 83 1.18 11.59 14.93
CA VAL A 83 0.67 12.71 15.69
C VAL A 83 1.79 13.74 15.82
N ARG A 84 1.46 15.03 15.76
CA ARG A 84 2.45 16.09 15.90
C ARG A 84 3.08 16.07 17.30
N ASP A 85 4.39 16.24 17.36
CA ASP A 85 5.15 16.21 18.62
C ASP A 85 4.69 17.26 19.62
N ASP A 86 4.37 18.48 19.15
CA ASP A 86 3.91 19.55 20.02
C ASP A 86 2.59 19.20 20.73
N LEU A 87 1.72 18.46 20.07
CA LEU A 87 0.47 17.99 20.66
C LEU A 87 0.73 16.94 21.74
N LEU A 88 1.62 15.98 21.47
CA LEU A 88 1.97 14.94 22.44
C LEU A 88 2.74 15.50 23.65
N LEU A 89 3.56 16.53 23.46
CA LEU A 89 4.24 17.20 24.54
C LEU A 89 3.27 17.94 25.48
N ASN A 90 2.23 18.55 24.93
CA ASN A 90 1.22 19.27 25.71
C ASN A 90 0.17 18.33 26.33
N GLU A 91 -0.13 17.22 25.65
CA GLU A 91 -1.16 16.25 26.05
C GLU A 91 -0.60 14.81 26.02
N PRO A 92 0.29 14.44 26.96
CA PRO A 92 0.98 13.14 26.95
C PRO A 92 0.05 11.93 27.03
N TRP A 93 -1.16 12.09 27.58
CA TRP A 93 -2.17 11.04 27.66
C TRP A 93 -2.74 10.65 26.30
N LEU A 94 -2.69 11.54 25.33
CA LEU A 94 -3.31 11.38 24.01
C LEU A 94 -2.74 10.17 23.25
N GLN A 95 -1.46 9.86 23.42
CA GLN A 95 -0.83 8.72 22.77
C GLN A 95 -1.52 7.40 23.16
N ASN A 96 -1.76 7.20 24.43
CA ASN A 96 -2.39 5.97 24.92
C ASN A 96 -3.87 5.91 24.51
N GLU A 97 -4.57 7.03 24.60
CA GLU A 97 -5.99 7.11 24.22
C GLU A 97 -6.18 6.78 22.73
N ILE A 98 -5.36 7.33 21.86
CA ILE A 98 -5.40 7.04 20.43
C ILE A 98 -5.08 5.56 20.17
N TYR A 99 -4.04 5.02 20.82
CA TYR A 99 -3.69 3.61 20.68
C TYR A 99 -4.85 2.69 21.09
N ASP A 100 -5.46 2.94 22.24
CA ASP A 100 -6.56 2.14 22.77
C ASP A 100 -7.81 2.23 21.89
N LEU A 101 -8.08 3.42 21.33
CA LEU A 101 -9.19 3.63 20.40
C LEU A 101 -9.00 2.75 19.13
N PHE A 102 -7.84 2.81 18.49
CA PHE A 102 -7.56 2.03 17.29
C PHE A 102 -7.50 0.53 17.59
N LYS A 103 -6.92 0.16 18.74
CA LYS A 103 -6.90 -1.23 19.20
C LYS A 103 -8.31 -1.78 19.38
N THR A 104 -9.17 -1.03 20.03
CA THR A 104 -10.57 -1.44 20.27
C THR A 104 -11.34 -1.58 18.96
N ALA A 105 -11.18 -0.62 18.05
CA ALA A 105 -11.80 -0.69 16.72
C ALA A 105 -11.33 -1.92 15.93
N LYS A 106 -10.02 -2.18 15.94
CA LYS A 106 -9.45 -3.38 15.31
C LYS A 106 -10.00 -4.68 15.93
N ASP A 107 -9.99 -4.76 17.26
CA ASP A 107 -10.43 -5.99 17.95
C ASP A 107 -11.91 -6.27 17.65
N SER A 108 -12.77 -5.25 17.68
CA SER A 108 -14.18 -5.36 17.32
C SER A 108 -14.38 -5.80 15.86
N TYR A 109 -13.57 -5.27 14.94
CA TYR A 109 -13.60 -5.69 13.54
C TYR A 109 -13.19 -7.14 13.37
N VAL A 110 -12.09 -7.55 13.99
CA VAL A 110 -11.59 -8.94 13.92
C VAL A 110 -12.60 -9.93 14.50
N GLU A 111 -13.26 -9.59 15.60
CA GLU A 111 -14.32 -10.41 16.19
C GLU A 111 -15.55 -10.55 15.28
N SER A 112 -15.82 -9.53 14.44
CA SER A 112 -16.93 -9.55 13.49
C SER A 112 -16.65 -10.40 12.23
N LEU A 113 -15.39 -10.75 11.98
CA LEU A 113 -15.04 -11.56 10.81
C LEU A 113 -15.55 -12.99 10.96
N PRO A 114 -16.11 -13.59 9.89
CA PRO A 114 -16.46 -14.99 9.92
C PRO A 114 -15.24 -15.83 10.23
N SER A 115 -15.39 -16.82 11.13
CA SER A 115 -14.31 -17.77 11.41
C SER A 115 -13.83 -18.38 10.08
N LEU A 116 -12.62 -18.07 9.67
CA LEU A 116 -11.99 -18.73 8.54
C LEU A 116 -11.76 -20.18 8.99
N SER A 117 -12.72 -21.06 8.70
CA SER A 117 -12.49 -22.49 8.75
C SER A 117 -11.41 -22.79 7.70
N HIS A 118 -10.18 -23.01 8.16
CA HIS A 118 -9.16 -23.55 7.29
C HIS A 118 -9.61 -24.93 6.80
N PRO A 119 -9.65 -25.18 5.48
CA PRO A 119 -9.86 -26.51 4.96
C PRO A 119 -8.69 -27.44 5.30
#